data_5c1a48a3e278358c53e1169afbe5bff3
#
_entry.id   5c1a48a3e278358c53e1169afbe5bff3
#
_cell.length_a   1.000
_cell.length_b   1.000
_cell.length_c   1.000
_cell.angle_alpha   90.00
_cell.angle_beta   90.00
_cell.angle_gamma   90.00
#
_symmetry.space_group_name_H-M   'P 1'
#
loop_
_entity.id
_entity.type
_entity.pdbx_description
1 polymer ?
#
loop_
_entity_poly.entity_id
_entity_poly.type
_entity_poly.pdbx_seq_one_letter_code
_entity_poly.pdbx_strand_id
1 'polypeptide(L)'
;VNEELKVLLGGEAKGIDFTRRPTIIMMVGLQGSGKTTTASKLANLVIKKNNRKPLLVACDIYRPGAIEQLVQLGKKIDVEVYQEGDKVNPVDISKNALEFARYNGYDTVIVDTAGRLHIDEQLMDELKNIQAVINPTETILVVDSMSGQDAVNVADSFYKQIKITGAIMTKMVGDARGGAALSIRHMTG
;
A
#
# COMPACT_ATOMS: atom_id res chain seq x y z
N VAL A 1 13.06 -6.88 8.58
CA VAL A 1 12.04 -6.00 8.01
C VAL A 1 11.95 -6.18 6.51
N ASN A 2 13.06 -6.09 5.81
CA ASN A 2 13.04 -6.24 4.36
C ASN A 2 12.65 -7.65 3.93
N GLU A 3 13.05 -8.65 4.69
CA GLU A 3 12.70 -10.02 4.39
C GLU A 3 11.21 -10.27 4.59
N GLU A 4 10.61 -9.61 5.56
CA GLU A 4 9.18 -9.73 5.78
C GLU A 4 8.40 -9.21 4.58
N LEU A 5 8.81 -8.08 4.02
CA LEU A 5 8.18 -7.54 2.84
C LEU A 5 8.33 -8.50 1.66
N LYS A 6 9.52 -9.07 1.48
CA LYS A 6 9.77 -10.02 0.41
C LYS A 6 8.90 -11.26 0.51
N VAL A 7 8.81 -11.82 1.70
CA VAL A 7 8.05 -13.05 1.93
C VAL A 7 6.57 -12.85 1.63
N LEU A 8 6.04 -11.70 2.01
CA LEU A 8 4.62 -11.47 1.88
C LEU A 8 4.18 -11.05 0.49
N LEU A 9 5.07 -10.47 -0.29
CA LEU A 9 4.75 -10.06 -1.66
C LEU A 9 4.77 -11.27 -2.59
N GLY A 10 3.60 -11.70 -3.00
CA GLY A 10 3.45 -12.84 -3.88
C GLY A 10 3.64 -14.19 -3.22
N GLY A 11 3.89 -14.20 -1.92
CA GLY A 11 3.83 -15.40 -1.11
C GLY A 11 5.01 -16.33 -1.13
N GLU A 12 5.89 -16.28 -2.04
CA GLU A 12 7.06 -17.15 -2.08
C GLU A 12 8.31 -16.34 -2.33
N ALA A 13 8.40 -15.22 -1.62
CA ALA A 13 9.46 -14.28 -1.86
C ALA A 13 9.48 -13.79 -3.32
N LYS A 14 8.37 -13.97 -3.99
CA LYS A 14 8.20 -13.48 -5.34
C LYS A 14 8.11 -11.97 -5.28
N GLY A 15 8.95 -11.29 -6.00
CA GLY A 15 9.01 -9.84 -5.98
C GLY A 15 7.85 -9.19 -6.71
N ILE A 16 7.82 -7.86 -6.62
CA ILE A 16 6.87 -7.04 -7.34
C ILE A 16 7.20 -7.11 -8.83
N ASP A 17 6.18 -7.12 -9.66
CA ASP A 17 6.35 -7.12 -11.11
C ASP A 17 6.73 -5.71 -11.57
N PHE A 18 7.98 -5.52 -11.96
CA PHE A 18 8.50 -4.22 -12.40
C PHE A 18 8.55 -4.08 -13.94
N THR A 19 7.90 -4.97 -14.66
CA THR A 19 7.91 -4.91 -16.12
C THR A 19 7.13 -3.72 -16.66
N ARG A 20 6.10 -3.29 -15.94
CA ARG A 20 5.29 -2.13 -16.32
C ARG A 20 5.94 -0.84 -15.81
N ARG A 21 5.97 0.19 -16.65
CA ARG A 21 6.50 1.50 -16.26
C ARG A 21 5.49 2.60 -16.53
N PRO A 22 5.10 3.39 -15.52
CA PRO A 22 5.49 3.20 -14.12
C PRO A 22 4.83 1.98 -13.51
N THR A 23 5.55 1.32 -12.62
CA THR A 23 4.98 0.27 -11.79
C THR A 23 4.11 0.94 -10.73
N ILE A 24 2.84 0.57 -10.67
CA ILE A 24 1.89 1.23 -9.78
C ILE A 24 1.49 0.28 -8.65
N ILE A 25 1.77 0.68 -7.43
CA ILE A 25 1.48 -0.12 -6.24
C ILE A 25 0.46 0.63 -5.40
N MET A 26 -0.69 0.02 -5.21
CA MET A 26 -1.77 0.59 -4.40
C MET A 26 -1.77 -0.09 -3.03
N MET A 27 -1.64 0.71 -1.97
CA MET A 27 -1.62 0.19 -0.61
C MET A 27 -3.01 0.34 0.00
N VAL A 28 -3.58 -0.73 0.49
CA VAL A 28 -4.90 -0.72 1.12
C VAL A 28 -4.83 -1.36 2.50
N GLY A 29 -5.78 -1.05 3.36
CA GLY A 29 -5.81 -1.61 4.71
C GLY A 29 -6.61 -0.74 5.66
N LEU A 30 -6.90 -1.27 6.83
CA LEU A 30 -7.64 -0.54 7.86
C LEU A 30 -6.75 0.49 8.54
N GLN A 31 -7.40 1.45 9.21
CA GLN A 31 -6.71 2.45 10.00
C GLN A 31 -5.92 1.77 11.11
N GLY A 32 -4.69 2.19 11.32
CA GLY A 32 -3.85 1.62 12.36
C GLY A 32 -3.08 0.37 11.96
N SER A 33 -3.22 -0.08 10.71
CA SER A 33 -2.51 -1.27 10.24
C SER A 33 -1.04 -1.03 9.94
N GLY A 34 -0.61 0.24 9.91
CA GLY A 34 0.76 0.57 9.56
C GLY A 34 0.96 0.81 8.07
N LYS A 35 -0.11 1.07 7.36
CA LYS A 35 -0.11 1.22 5.90
C LYS A 35 0.81 2.36 5.44
N THR A 36 0.70 3.53 6.06
CA THR A 36 1.50 4.69 5.68
C THR A 36 3.00 4.44 5.90
N THR A 37 3.34 3.88 7.06
CA THR A 37 4.74 3.54 7.36
C THR A 37 5.26 2.47 6.40
N THR A 38 4.42 1.48 6.09
CA THR A 38 4.79 0.41 5.18
C THR A 38 5.02 0.95 3.77
N ALA A 39 4.21 1.92 3.33
CA ALA A 39 4.39 2.54 2.02
C ALA A 39 5.79 3.18 1.92
N SER A 40 6.23 3.88 2.96
CA SER A 40 7.56 4.50 2.96
C SER A 40 8.66 3.45 2.98
N LYS A 41 8.48 2.37 3.73
CA LYS A 41 9.46 1.27 3.76
C LYS A 41 9.56 0.59 2.41
N LEU A 42 8.44 0.42 1.73
CA LEU A 42 8.43 -0.17 0.40
C LEU A 42 9.15 0.74 -0.61
N ALA A 43 8.92 2.05 -0.52
CA ALA A 43 9.63 3.00 -1.38
C ALA A 43 11.13 2.88 -1.19
N ASN A 44 11.59 2.82 0.05
CA ASN A 44 13.02 2.67 0.35
C ASN A 44 13.56 1.34 -0.18
N LEU A 45 12.77 0.29 -0.05
CA LEU A 45 13.15 -1.04 -0.52
C LEU A 45 13.35 -1.07 -2.03
N VAL A 46 12.43 -0.48 -2.81
CA VAL A 46 12.53 -0.51 -4.27
C VAL A 46 13.72 0.35 -4.74
N ILE A 47 14.08 1.39 -4.01
CA ILE A 47 15.28 2.16 -4.32
C ILE A 47 16.52 1.28 -4.15
N LYS A 48 16.63 0.63 -3.00
CA LYS A 48 17.84 -0.11 -2.64
C LYS A 48 17.99 -1.44 -3.36
N LYS A 49 16.88 -2.15 -3.57
CA LYS A 49 16.93 -3.48 -4.17
C LYS A 49 16.76 -3.46 -5.69
N ASN A 50 15.99 -2.51 -6.21
CA ASN A 50 15.61 -2.51 -7.61
C ASN A 50 16.08 -1.27 -8.36
N ASN A 51 16.79 -0.38 -7.67
CA ASN A 51 17.30 0.85 -8.26
C ASN A 51 16.20 1.65 -8.96
N ARG A 52 15.06 1.76 -8.29
CA ARG A 52 13.89 2.46 -8.83
C ARG A 52 13.79 3.88 -8.29
N LYS A 53 13.01 4.70 -8.98
CA LYS A 53 12.73 6.07 -8.58
C LYS A 53 11.26 6.17 -8.21
N PRO A 54 10.88 5.94 -6.95
CA PRO A 54 9.47 5.93 -6.56
C PRO A 54 8.93 7.31 -6.24
N LEU A 55 7.62 7.45 -6.43
CA LEU A 55 6.84 8.59 -5.99
C LEU A 55 5.79 8.07 -5.01
N LEU A 56 5.71 8.66 -3.83
CA LEU A 56 4.66 8.36 -2.87
C LEU A 56 3.48 9.29 -3.14
N VAL A 57 2.26 8.78 -3.02
CA VAL A 57 1.05 9.56 -3.27
C VAL A 57 0.16 9.55 -2.03
N ALA A 58 -0.20 10.72 -1.54
CA ALA A 58 -1.02 10.88 -0.33
C ALA A 58 -2.49 10.94 -0.71
N CYS A 59 -3.18 9.81 -0.64
CA CYS A 59 -4.62 9.71 -0.90
C CYS A 59 -5.45 9.51 0.36
N ASP A 60 -4.85 9.42 1.54
CA ASP A 60 -5.59 9.41 2.79
C ASP A 60 -5.78 10.84 3.26
N ILE A 61 -6.86 11.44 2.80
CA ILE A 61 -7.14 12.86 3.07
C ILE A 61 -8.09 13.05 4.27
N TYR A 62 -8.60 11.95 4.83
CA TYR A 62 -9.61 12.02 5.88
C TYR A 62 -9.02 12.01 7.29
N ARG A 63 -7.96 11.27 7.50
CA ARG A 63 -7.34 11.15 8.82
C ARG A 63 -6.46 12.38 9.08
N PRO A 64 -6.70 13.12 10.17
CA PRO A 64 -5.86 14.28 10.49
C PRO A 64 -4.38 13.92 10.56
N GLY A 65 -3.56 14.72 9.90
CA GLY A 65 -2.13 14.52 9.91
C GLY A 65 -1.59 13.41 9.00
N ALA A 66 -2.47 12.71 8.27
CA ALA A 66 -2.02 11.60 7.42
C ALA A 66 -1.11 12.08 6.29
N ILE A 67 -1.47 13.19 5.66
CA ILE A 67 -0.67 13.74 4.55
C ILE A 67 0.71 14.16 5.07
N GLU A 68 0.74 14.89 6.18
CA GLU A 68 1.99 15.35 6.79
C GLU A 68 2.86 14.19 7.21
N GLN A 69 2.25 13.14 7.74
CA GLN A 69 2.99 11.93 8.14
C GLN A 69 3.71 11.32 6.95
N LEU A 70 3.02 11.18 5.83
CA LEU A 70 3.62 10.59 4.64
C LEU A 70 4.73 11.49 4.10
N VAL A 71 4.50 12.81 4.09
CA VAL A 71 5.50 13.77 3.64
C VAL A 71 6.77 13.66 4.51
N GLN A 72 6.61 13.58 5.84
CA GLN A 72 7.76 13.44 6.73
C GLN A 72 8.50 12.13 6.52
N LEU A 73 7.77 11.04 6.32
CA LEU A 73 8.39 9.75 6.05
C LEU A 73 9.16 9.77 4.73
N GLY A 74 8.59 10.42 3.71
CA GLY A 74 9.27 10.58 2.43
C GLY A 74 10.57 11.36 2.56
N LYS A 75 10.56 12.42 3.35
CA LYS A 75 11.76 13.25 3.57
C LYS A 75 12.87 12.44 4.21
N LYS A 76 12.53 11.52 5.12
CA LYS A 76 13.53 10.70 5.80
C LYS A 76 14.28 9.79 4.86
N ILE A 77 13.66 9.38 3.77
CA ILE A 77 14.25 8.46 2.80
C ILE A 77 14.53 9.14 1.47
N ASP A 78 14.38 10.45 1.41
CA ASP A 78 14.64 11.26 0.21
C ASP A 78 13.75 10.83 -0.97
N VAL A 79 12.46 10.67 -0.69
CA VAL A 79 11.46 10.31 -1.68
C VAL A 79 10.41 11.43 -1.77
N GLU A 80 10.08 11.81 -2.99
CA GLU A 80 9.05 12.82 -3.24
C GLU A 80 7.67 12.28 -2.88
N VAL A 81 6.84 13.13 -2.30
CA VAL A 81 5.45 12.80 -1.97
C VAL A 81 4.53 13.74 -2.75
N TYR A 82 3.67 13.14 -3.58
CA TYR A 82 2.66 13.89 -4.31
C TYR A 82 1.41 14.04 -3.45
N GLN A 83 0.93 15.26 -3.26
CA GLN A 83 -0.28 15.50 -2.49
C GLN A 83 -1.00 16.72 -3.04
N GLU A 84 -2.30 16.76 -2.84
CA GLU A 84 -3.13 17.89 -3.28
C GLU A 84 -4.00 18.41 -2.12
N GLY A 85 -3.55 18.19 -0.88
CA GLY A 85 -4.30 18.61 0.29
C GLY A 85 -5.50 17.70 0.57
N ASP A 86 -6.42 18.18 1.36
CA ASP A 86 -7.56 17.40 1.81
C ASP A 86 -8.89 17.81 1.18
N LYS A 87 -8.85 18.63 0.14
CA LYS A 87 -10.06 19.14 -0.52
C LYS A 87 -10.31 18.51 -1.89
N VAL A 88 -9.38 17.72 -2.40
CA VAL A 88 -9.48 17.10 -3.71
C VAL A 88 -9.83 15.62 -3.54
N ASN A 89 -10.70 15.12 -4.39
CA ASN A 89 -11.11 13.70 -4.34
C ASN A 89 -9.89 12.79 -4.53
N PRO A 90 -9.72 11.77 -3.70
CA PRO A 90 -8.59 10.84 -3.83
C PRO A 90 -8.47 10.17 -5.19
N VAL A 91 -9.57 9.94 -5.88
CA VAL A 91 -9.54 9.37 -7.23
C VAL A 91 -8.82 10.33 -8.17
N ASP A 92 -9.12 11.62 -8.07
CA ASP A 92 -8.46 12.64 -8.90
C ASP A 92 -7.00 12.82 -8.50
N ILE A 93 -6.70 12.77 -7.22
CA ILE A 93 -5.31 12.87 -6.74
C ILE A 93 -4.48 11.74 -7.34
N SER A 94 -5.00 10.52 -7.30
CA SER A 94 -4.27 9.36 -7.81
C SER A 94 -4.05 9.46 -9.32
N LYS A 95 -5.06 9.92 -10.05
CA LYS A 95 -4.95 10.10 -11.49
C LYS A 95 -3.91 11.17 -11.84
N ASN A 96 -3.96 12.29 -11.15
CA ASN A 96 -3.01 13.38 -11.36
C ASN A 96 -1.60 12.98 -11.00
N ALA A 97 -1.46 12.15 -9.96
CA ALA A 97 -0.15 11.66 -9.53
C ALA A 97 0.51 10.79 -10.61
N LEU A 98 -0.27 9.99 -11.33
CA LEU A 98 0.27 9.19 -12.42
C LEU A 98 0.82 10.07 -13.53
N GLU A 99 0.10 11.13 -13.88
CA GLU A 99 0.56 12.07 -14.89
C GLU A 99 1.84 12.77 -14.42
N PHE A 100 1.86 13.20 -13.16
CA PHE A 100 3.04 13.83 -12.58
C PHE A 100 4.24 12.87 -12.62
N ALA A 101 4.02 11.60 -12.30
CA ALA A 101 5.08 10.60 -12.29
C ALA A 101 5.66 10.40 -13.69
N ARG A 102 4.80 10.28 -14.69
CA ARG A 102 5.25 10.09 -16.07
C ARG A 102 6.01 11.31 -16.57
N TYR A 103 5.51 12.48 -16.24
CA TYR A 103 6.09 13.74 -16.69
C TYR A 103 7.46 14.00 -16.06
N ASN A 104 7.66 13.53 -14.85
CA ASN A 104 8.88 13.79 -14.09
C ASN A 104 9.82 12.59 -13.99
N GLY A 105 9.55 11.55 -14.75
CA GLY A 105 10.48 10.42 -14.85
C GLY A 105 10.49 9.45 -13.67
N TYR A 106 9.42 9.40 -12.88
CA TYR A 106 9.28 8.39 -11.84
C TYR A 106 8.87 7.07 -12.47
N ASP A 107 9.51 6.00 -12.07
CA ASP A 107 9.25 4.67 -12.64
C ASP A 107 8.44 3.77 -11.71
N THR A 108 8.14 4.23 -10.51
CA THR A 108 7.35 3.51 -9.52
C THR A 108 6.45 4.50 -8.81
N VAL A 109 5.18 4.15 -8.63
CA VAL A 109 4.22 4.99 -7.91
C VAL A 109 3.60 4.15 -6.81
N ILE A 110 3.67 4.64 -5.57
CA ILE A 110 3.11 3.96 -4.41
C ILE A 110 2.00 4.84 -3.84
N VAL A 111 0.77 4.35 -3.93
CA VAL A 111 -0.42 5.11 -3.52
C VAL A 111 -0.86 4.67 -2.14
N ASP A 112 -0.82 5.60 -1.19
CA ASP A 112 -1.29 5.36 0.17
C ASP A 112 -2.75 5.80 0.26
N THR A 113 -3.66 4.82 0.24
CA THR A 113 -5.09 5.09 0.25
C THR A 113 -5.64 5.29 1.65
N ALA A 114 -6.89 5.75 1.73
CA ALA A 114 -7.56 5.94 3.01
C ALA A 114 -7.75 4.62 3.73
N GLY A 115 -7.69 4.68 5.06
CA GLY A 115 -8.05 3.56 5.91
C GLY A 115 -9.15 3.99 6.85
N ARG A 116 -10.03 3.07 7.22
CA ARG A 116 -11.08 3.30 8.19
C ARG A 116 -10.94 2.28 9.30
N LEU A 117 -11.64 2.53 10.40
CA LEU A 117 -11.63 1.57 11.52
C LEU A 117 -12.27 0.25 11.13
N HIS A 118 -13.24 0.30 10.22
CA HIS A 118 -13.93 -0.87 9.73
C HIS A 118 -14.07 -0.81 8.22
N ILE A 119 -14.28 -1.96 7.61
CA ILE A 119 -14.57 -2.03 6.18
C ILE A 119 -16.02 -1.62 5.98
N ASP A 120 -16.22 -0.52 5.26
CA ASP A 120 -17.57 -0.07 4.93
C ASP A 120 -17.68 0.15 3.42
N GLU A 121 -18.93 0.35 2.98
CA GLU A 121 -19.24 0.49 1.56
C GLU A 121 -18.55 1.70 0.95
N GLN A 122 -18.51 2.82 1.69
CA GLN A 122 -17.90 4.04 1.20
C GLN A 122 -16.41 3.86 0.94
N LEU A 123 -15.73 3.19 1.85
CA LEU A 123 -14.30 2.88 1.68
C LEU A 123 -14.09 2.00 0.46
N MET A 124 -14.88 0.94 0.34
CA MET A 124 -14.73 0.00 -0.77
C MET A 124 -15.00 0.67 -2.11
N ASP A 125 -16.00 1.52 -2.18
CA ASP A 125 -16.32 2.25 -3.42
C ASP A 125 -15.16 3.16 -3.82
N GLU A 126 -14.58 3.88 -2.86
CA GLU A 126 -13.45 4.74 -3.14
C GLU A 126 -12.25 3.94 -3.65
N LEU A 127 -11.94 2.82 -2.99
CA LEU A 127 -10.82 1.97 -3.39
C LEU A 127 -11.04 1.37 -4.77
N LYS A 128 -12.27 0.95 -5.08
CA LYS A 128 -12.61 0.42 -6.40
C LYS A 128 -12.45 1.49 -7.48
N ASN A 129 -12.86 2.71 -7.18
CA ASN A 129 -12.76 3.82 -8.12
C ASN A 129 -11.29 4.19 -8.39
N ILE A 130 -10.48 4.23 -7.35
CA ILE A 130 -9.04 4.47 -7.51
C ILE A 130 -8.43 3.36 -8.37
N GLN A 131 -8.75 2.11 -8.05
CA GLN A 131 -8.23 0.96 -8.78
C GLN A 131 -8.60 1.00 -10.26
N ALA A 132 -9.82 1.41 -10.56
CA ALA A 132 -10.30 1.52 -11.94
C ALA A 132 -9.54 2.61 -12.71
N VAL A 133 -9.21 3.71 -12.05
CA VAL A 133 -8.57 4.85 -12.70
C VAL A 133 -7.08 4.63 -12.91
N ILE A 134 -6.38 4.08 -11.92
CA ILE A 134 -4.92 3.94 -12.00
C ILE A 134 -4.49 2.57 -12.53
N ASN A 135 -5.37 1.59 -12.53
CA ASN A 135 -5.06 0.24 -12.99
C ASN A 135 -3.72 -0.24 -12.40
N PRO A 136 -3.65 -0.45 -11.08
CA PRO A 136 -2.37 -0.73 -10.44
C PRO A 136 -1.77 -2.05 -10.87
N THR A 137 -0.45 -2.09 -10.91
CA THR A 137 0.29 -3.33 -11.16
C THR A 137 0.12 -4.29 -10.00
N GLU A 138 0.17 -3.73 -8.78
CA GLU A 138 -0.02 -4.49 -7.55
C GLU A 138 -0.98 -3.75 -6.64
N THR A 139 -1.86 -4.49 -5.98
CA THR A 139 -2.67 -3.97 -4.89
C THR A 139 -2.31 -4.77 -3.65
N ILE A 140 -1.68 -4.12 -2.69
CA ILE A 140 -1.12 -4.77 -1.52
C ILE A 140 -1.92 -4.41 -0.28
N LEU A 141 -2.42 -5.44 0.41
CA LEU A 141 -3.15 -5.26 1.65
C LEU A 141 -2.18 -5.27 2.82
N VAL A 142 -2.25 -4.25 3.65
CA VAL A 142 -1.44 -4.16 4.87
C VAL A 142 -2.32 -4.53 6.05
N VAL A 143 -1.90 -5.54 6.81
CA VAL A 143 -2.69 -6.09 7.90
C VAL A 143 -1.86 -6.10 9.17
N ASP A 144 -2.51 -5.75 10.28
CA ASP A 144 -1.88 -5.78 11.59
C ASP A 144 -1.90 -7.22 12.13
N SER A 145 -0.73 -7.83 12.26
CA SER A 145 -0.61 -9.21 12.72
C SER A 145 -1.06 -9.39 14.18
N MET A 146 -1.10 -8.30 14.94
CA MET A 146 -1.56 -8.36 16.32
C MET A 146 -3.05 -8.62 16.44
N SER A 147 -3.78 -8.45 15.33
CA SER A 147 -5.23 -8.69 15.31
C SER A 147 -5.61 -10.17 15.31
N GLY A 148 -4.66 -11.08 15.12
CA GLY A 148 -4.95 -12.50 15.14
C GLY A 148 -5.98 -12.92 14.09
N GLN A 149 -7.07 -13.55 14.55
CA GLN A 149 -8.11 -14.02 13.63
C GLN A 149 -8.78 -12.87 12.87
N ASP A 150 -8.84 -11.68 13.48
CA ASP A 150 -9.40 -10.53 12.80
C ASP A 150 -8.61 -10.14 11.56
N ALA A 151 -7.29 -10.35 11.61
CA ALA A 151 -6.44 -10.07 10.45
C ALA A 151 -6.84 -10.95 9.27
N VAL A 152 -7.13 -12.21 9.51
CA VAL A 152 -7.59 -13.14 8.48
C VAL A 152 -8.94 -12.71 7.92
N ASN A 153 -9.85 -12.32 8.81
CA ASN A 153 -11.19 -11.88 8.41
C ASN A 153 -11.13 -10.61 7.57
N VAL A 154 -10.27 -9.67 7.95
CA VAL A 154 -10.09 -8.43 7.21
C VAL A 154 -9.53 -8.72 5.84
N ALA A 155 -8.51 -9.58 5.76
CA ALA A 155 -7.91 -9.94 4.48
C ALA A 155 -8.93 -10.59 3.55
N ASP A 156 -9.74 -11.50 4.07
CA ASP A 156 -10.77 -12.16 3.29
C ASP A 156 -11.80 -11.16 2.75
N SER A 157 -12.24 -10.23 3.59
CA SER A 157 -13.21 -9.21 3.18
C SER A 157 -12.67 -8.31 2.07
N PHE A 158 -11.43 -7.86 2.20
CA PHE A 158 -10.80 -7.05 1.15
C PHE A 158 -10.67 -7.86 -0.14
N TYR A 159 -10.20 -9.09 -0.01
CA TYR A 159 -9.97 -9.94 -1.16
C TYR A 159 -11.26 -10.20 -1.98
N LYS A 160 -12.39 -10.32 -1.29
CA LYS A 160 -13.67 -10.55 -1.95
C LYS A 160 -14.19 -9.33 -2.67
N GLN A 161 -13.82 -8.14 -2.25
CA GLN A 161 -14.40 -6.91 -2.78
C GLN A 161 -13.52 -6.18 -3.78
N ILE A 162 -12.21 -6.29 -3.66
CA ILE A 162 -11.27 -5.70 -4.62
C ILE A 162 -10.19 -6.72 -4.95
N LYS A 163 -9.51 -6.47 -6.06
CA LYS A 163 -8.46 -7.38 -6.49
C LYS A 163 -7.18 -7.11 -5.67
N ILE A 164 -6.78 -8.08 -4.86
CA ILE A 164 -5.58 -8.00 -4.04
C ILE A 164 -4.52 -8.92 -4.66
N THR A 165 -3.31 -8.42 -4.85
CA THR A 165 -2.22 -9.22 -5.42
C THR A 165 -1.21 -9.68 -4.39
N GLY A 166 -1.19 -9.05 -3.22
CA GLY A 166 -0.28 -9.44 -2.16
C GLY A 166 -0.70 -8.85 -0.82
N ALA A 167 -0.10 -9.32 0.25
CA ALA A 167 -0.39 -8.85 1.59
C ALA A 167 0.90 -8.70 2.39
N ILE A 168 0.93 -7.69 3.25
CA ILE A 168 2.05 -7.43 4.15
C ILE A 168 1.54 -7.44 5.58
N MET A 169 2.18 -8.22 6.44
CA MET A 169 1.88 -8.24 7.86
C MET A 169 2.76 -7.26 8.58
N THR A 170 2.14 -6.40 9.38
CA THR A 170 2.87 -5.44 10.20
C THR A 170 2.79 -5.82 11.67
N LYS A 171 3.64 -5.21 12.50
CA LYS A 171 3.65 -5.43 13.94
C LYS A 171 3.89 -6.90 14.32
N MET A 172 4.66 -7.59 13.51
CA MET A 172 5.03 -8.97 13.79
C MET A 172 5.98 -9.04 14.97
N VAL A 173 5.78 -10.05 15.83
CA VAL A 173 6.59 -10.21 17.03
C VAL A 173 7.12 -11.64 17.11
N GLY A 174 8.42 -11.78 17.36
CA GLY A 174 9.03 -13.07 17.57
C GLY A 174 8.79 -14.04 16.43
N ASP A 175 8.69 -15.30 16.77
CA ASP A 175 8.59 -16.38 15.79
C ASP A 175 7.21 -16.55 15.21
N ALA A 176 6.23 -15.92 15.80
CA ALA A 176 4.85 -16.06 15.34
C ALA A 176 4.61 -15.41 13.98
N ARG A 177 5.47 -14.48 13.63
CA ARG A 177 5.28 -13.67 12.43
C ARG A 177 5.15 -14.48 11.15
N GLY A 178 6.02 -15.47 10.99
CA GLY A 178 6.02 -16.27 9.78
C GLY A 178 4.76 -17.08 9.62
N GLY A 179 4.32 -17.70 10.71
CA GLY A 179 3.12 -18.51 10.70
C GLY A 179 1.87 -17.70 10.40
N ALA A 180 1.76 -16.53 11.01
CA ALA A 180 0.61 -15.66 10.79
C ALA A 180 0.56 -15.17 9.34
N ALA A 181 1.69 -14.76 8.80
CA ALA A 181 1.75 -14.28 7.42
C ALA A 181 1.33 -15.37 6.43
N LEU A 182 1.85 -16.57 6.62
CA LEU A 182 1.52 -17.70 5.75
C LEU A 182 0.04 -18.06 5.83
N SER A 183 -0.54 -17.95 7.02
CA SER A 183 -1.96 -18.25 7.21
C SER A 183 -2.84 -17.33 6.38
N ILE A 184 -2.58 -16.03 6.45
CA ILE A 184 -3.36 -15.06 5.68
C ILE A 184 -3.20 -15.30 4.19
N ARG A 185 -1.99 -15.52 3.75
CA ARG A 185 -1.73 -15.78 2.35
C ARG A 185 -2.47 -17.02 1.86
N HIS A 186 -2.46 -18.06 2.66
CA HIS A 186 -3.14 -19.30 2.30
C HIS A 186 -4.64 -19.08 2.13
N MET A 187 -5.23 -18.28 3.01
CA MET A 187 -6.67 -18.02 2.99
C MET A 187 -7.09 -17.19 1.77
N THR A 188 -6.26 -16.25 1.38
CA THR A 188 -6.63 -15.33 0.28
C THR A 188 -6.16 -15.81 -1.08
N GLY A 189 -5.41 -16.85 -1.11
CA GLY A 189 -4.97 -17.42 -2.34
C GLY A 189 -3.60 -17.07 -2.76
#